data_6901e6c6f68019dbecf66059604843e7
#
_entry.id   6901e6c6f68019dbecf66059604843e7
#
_cell.length_a   1.000
_cell.length_b   1.000
_cell.length_c   1.000
_cell.angle_alpha   90.00
_cell.angle_beta   90.00
_cell.angle_gamma   90.00
#
_symmetry.space_group_name_H-M   'P 1'
#
loop_
_entity.id
_entity.type
_entity.pdbx_description
1 polymer ?
#
loop_
_entity_poly.entity_id
_entity_poly.type
_entity_poly.pdbx_seq_one_letter_code
_entity_poly.pdbx_strand_id
1 'polypeptide(L)'
;NFAGTPQPGFVLPVAEYLHGAGPREGNSVTGGYVYRGPVEALRSQYFFADFVRPNIWSFPISRISLGTTLPSSQFILRNADFAPNQGTINNVASFGVDQAGNLYIVDYDGEIFRVEVT
;
A
#
# COMPACT_ATOMS: atom_id res chain seq x y z
N ASN A 1 10.96 -7.52 7.63
CA ASN A 1 11.31 -7.90 8.99
C ASN A 1 12.71 -8.48 9.10
N PHE A 2 13.43 -8.07 10.13
CA PHE A 2 14.71 -8.68 10.47
C PHE A 2 14.50 -9.84 11.43
N ALA A 3 15.24 -10.93 11.22
CA ALA A 3 15.34 -12.00 12.19
C ALA A 3 16.58 -11.73 13.04
N GLY A 4 16.40 -11.49 14.34
CA GLY A 4 17.51 -11.22 15.26
C GLY A 4 17.75 -9.73 15.46
N THR A 5 18.90 -9.39 16.02
CA THR A 5 19.28 -8.03 16.39
C THR A 5 19.74 -7.25 15.15
N PRO A 6 19.16 -6.05 14.90
CA PRO A 6 19.63 -5.21 13.80
C PRO A 6 21.10 -4.81 13.99
N GLN A 7 21.85 -4.76 12.89
CA GLN A 7 23.23 -4.30 12.91
C GLN A 7 23.30 -2.78 13.03
N PRO A 8 24.38 -2.22 13.61
CA PRO A 8 24.59 -0.77 13.58
C PRO A 8 24.56 -0.23 12.16
N GLY A 9 23.89 0.89 11.96
CA GLY A 9 23.73 1.53 10.65
C GLY A 9 22.52 1.06 9.86
N PHE A 10 21.82 0.02 10.29
CA PHE A 10 20.57 -0.40 9.66
C PHE A 10 19.41 0.39 10.24
N VAL A 11 18.44 0.71 9.36
CA VAL A 11 17.20 1.40 9.74
C VAL A 11 16.12 0.37 9.91
N LEU A 12 15.37 0.46 11.01
CA LEU A 12 14.21 -0.42 11.23
C LEU A 12 13.11 -0.12 10.21
N PRO A 13 12.27 -1.12 9.88
CA PRO A 13 11.11 -0.88 9.05
C PRO A 13 10.20 0.20 9.66
N VAL A 14 9.63 1.06 8.81
CA VAL A 14 8.67 2.09 9.27
C VAL A 14 7.28 1.53 9.49
N ALA A 15 6.97 0.39 8.86
CA ALA A 15 5.70 -0.32 8.98
C ALA A 15 5.89 -1.78 8.61
N GLU A 16 5.06 -2.65 9.14
CA GLU A 16 5.11 -4.08 8.82
C GLU A 16 3.76 -4.74 9.10
N TYR A 17 3.54 -5.90 8.48
CA TYR A 17 2.38 -6.73 8.76
C TYR A 17 2.77 -8.20 8.78
N LEU A 18 1.96 -9.02 9.45
CA LEU A 18 2.21 -10.45 9.59
C LEU A 18 1.71 -11.22 8.37
N HIS A 19 2.29 -12.39 8.13
CA HIS A 19 1.75 -13.34 7.16
C HIS A 19 0.41 -13.86 7.69
N GLY A 20 -0.57 -13.99 6.79
CA GLY A 20 -1.88 -14.48 7.15
C GLY A 20 -2.94 -14.11 6.13
N ALA A 21 -4.19 -14.38 6.47
CA ALA A 21 -5.34 -14.17 5.59
C ALA A 21 -6.30 -13.08 6.08
N GLY A 22 -5.95 -12.38 7.15
CA GLY A 22 -6.77 -11.31 7.70
C GLY A 22 -6.71 -10.02 6.88
N PRO A 23 -7.57 -9.04 7.20
CA PRO A 23 -7.66 -7.81 6.40
C PRO A 23 -6.41 -6.93 6.52
N ARG A 24 -5.56 -7.18 7.51
CA ARG A 24 -4.28 -6.47 7.67
C ARG A 24 -3.11 -7.42 7.71
N GLU A 25 -3.25 -8.53 7.01
CA GLU A 25 -2.24 -9.57 6.86
C GLU A 25 -2.06 -9.88 5.38
N GLY A 26 -0.98 -10.56 5.04
CA GLY A 26 -0.71 -10.97 3.67
C GLY A 26 0.50 -11.86 3.59
N ASN A 27 1.09 -11.98 2.41
CA ASN A 27 2.21 -12.88 2.17
C ASN A 27 3.36 -12.24 1.39
N SER A 28 3.08 -11.21 0.59
CA SER A 28 4.09 -10.60 -0.27
C SER A 28 3.74 -9.14 -0.51
N VAL A 29 4.50 -8.24 0.11
CA VAL A 29 4.23 -6.81 0.01
C VAL A 29 4.59 -6.28 -1.38
N THR A 30 3.70 -5.46 -1.92
CA THR A 30 3.92 -4.69 -3.14
C THR A 30 3.90 -3.21 -2.75
N GLY A 31 5.00 -2.58 -2.81
CA GLY A 31 5.05 -1.15 -2.56
C GLY A 31 5.14 -0.39 -3.86
N GLY A 32 5.08 0.92 -3.66
CA GLY A 32 3.96 1.78 -3.54
C GLY A 32 4.48 3.20 -3.60
N TYR A 33 3.58 4.14 -3.47
CA TYR A 33 3.85 5.57 -3.64
C TYR A 33 3.07 6.40 -2.62
N VAL A 34 3.62 7.57 -2.31
CA VAL A 34 2.87 8.61 -1.63
C VAL A 34 1.96 9.28 -2.67
N TYR A 35 0.66 9.29 -2.40
CA TYR A 35 -0.30 9.88 -3.32
C TYR A 35 -0.21 11.41 -3.33
N ARG A 36 -0.10 11.98 -4.53
CA ARG A 36 0.00 13.43 -4.74
C ARG A 36 -0.93 13.92 -5.85
N GLY A 37 -1.95 13.14 -6.14
CA GLY A 37 -2.86 13.39 -7.24
C GLY A 37 -4.05 14.28 -6.91
N PRO A 38 -5.06 14.30 -7.81
CA PRO A 38 -6.19 15.21 -7.69
C PRO A 38 -7.21 14.84 -6.60
N VAL A 39 -7.20 13.61 -6.08
CA VAL A 39 -8.13 13.21 -5.02
C VAL A 39 -7.61 13.73 -3.68
N GLU A 40 -8.14 14.83 -3.21
CA GLU A 40 -7.61 15.54 -2.05
C GLU A 40 -7.54 14.66 -0.79
N ALA A 41 -8.58 13.87 -0.54
CA ALA A 41 -8.65 13.00 0.64
C ALA A 41 -7.55 11.94 0.70
N LEU A 42 -6.90 11.64 -0.41
CA LEU A 42 -5.85 10.62 -0.49
C LEU A 42 -4.45 11.21 -0.41
N ARG A 43 -4.32 12.53 -0.47
CA ARG A 43 -3.00 13.18 -0.51
C ARG A 43 -2.21 12.92 0.76
N SER A 44 -0.89 12.74 0.59
CA SER A 44 0.05 12.46 1.67
C SER A 44 -0.18 11.12 2.36
N GLN A 45 -0.89 10.21 1.71
CA GLN A 45 -1.01 8.81 2.11
C GLN A 45 -0.01 7.98 1.33
N TYR A 46 0.66 7.05 1.99
CA TYR A 46 1.48 6.04 1.31
C TYR A 46 0.61 4.83 1.00
N PHE A 47 0.53 4.45 -0.27
CA PHE A 47 -0.27 3.31 -0.73
C PHE A 47 0.62 2.12 -1.05
N PHE A 48 0.20 0.95 -0.61
CA PHE A 48 0.88 -0.31 -0.87
C PHE A 48 -0.13 -1.45 -0.80
N ALA A 49 0.30 -2.64 -1.17
CA ALA A 49 -0.61 -3.77 -1.26
C ALA A 49 0.11 -5.07 -0.93
N ASP A 50 -0.66 -6.14 -0.86
CA ASP A 50 -0.13 -7.50 -0.86
C ASP A 50 -0.42 -8.15 -2.21
N PHE A 51 0.55 -8.91 -2.74
CA PHE A 51 0.38 -9.56 -4.03
C PHE A 51 -0.53 -10.78 -3.94
N VAL A 52 -0.36 -11.59 -2.90
CA VAL A 52 -1.08 -12.86 -2.76
C VAL A 52 -2.51 -12.62 -2.29
N ARG A 53 -2.69 -11.73 -1.35
CA ARG A 53 -4.02 -11.34 -0.86
C ARG A 53 -4.41 -10.03 -1.53
N PRO A 54 -5.66 -9.90 -2.01
CA PRO A 54 -6.06 -8.67 -2.71
C PRO A 54 -6.33 -7.53 -1.73
N ASN A 55 -5.40 -7.25 -0.85
CA ASN A 55 -5.50 -6.18 0.13
C ASN A 55 -4.68 -4.97 -0.33
N ILE A 56 -5.31 -3.81 -0.32
CA ILE A 56 -4.67 -2.53 -0.60
C ILE A 56 -4.82 -1.68 0.65
N TRP A 57 -3.71 -1.12 1.12
CA TRP A 57 -3.69 -0.30 2.32
C TRP A 57 -3.06 1.05 2.08
N SER A 58 -3.36 1.98 2.96
CA SER A 58 -2.63 3.23 3.05
C SER A 58 -2.47 3.67 4.50
N PHE A 59 -1.55 4.57 4.73
CA PHE A 59 -1.47 5.33 5.97
C PHE A 59 -0.93 6.72 5.69
N PRO A 60 -1.37 7.73 6.48
CA PRO A 60 -0.80 9.07 6.34
C PRO A 60 0.70 9.04 6.68
N ILE A 61 1.51 9.69 5.84
CA ILE A 61 2.95 9.72 6.10
C ILE A 61 3.30 10.44 7.42
N SER A 62 2.39 11.27 7.93
CA SER A 62 2.55 11.91 9.23
C SER A 62 2.59 10.93 10.41
N ARG A 63 2.15 9.68 10.20
CA ARG A 63 2.22 8.64 11.24
C ARG A 63 3.58 7.97 11.34
N ILE A 64 4.48 8.23 10.38
CA ILE A 64 5.82 7.64 10.38
C ILE A 64 6.68 8.41 11.38
N SER A 65 7.38 7.67 12.24
CA SER A 65 8.38 8.23 13.17
C SER A 65 9.66 7.41 13.06
N LEU A 66 10.80 8.08 13.01
CA LEU A 66 12.10 7.41 13.01
C LEU A 66 12.28 6.61 14.30
N GLY A 67 12.78 5.39 14.16
CA GLY A 67 13.04 4.50 15.29
C GLY A 67 11.83 3.74 15.81
N THR A 68 10.65 3.93 15.22
CA THR A 68 9.46 3.16 15.56
C THR A 68 8.87 2.52 14.31
N THR A 69 8.25 1.36 14.47
CA THR A 69 7.58 0.65 13.40
C THR A 69 6.07 0.78 13.57
N LEU A 70 5.39 1.32 12.55
CA LEU A 70 3.95 1.48 12.57
C LEU A 70 3.27 0.11 12.54
N PRO A 71 2.42 -0.24 13.53
CA PRO A 71 1.73 -1.52 13.51
C PRO A 71 0.65 -1.57 12.44
N SER A 72 0.38 -2.77 11.93
CA SER A 72 -0.61 -2.97 10.87
C SER A 72 -2.03 -2.56 11.26
N SER A 73 -2.33 -2.51 12.56
CA SER A 73 -3.61 -2.00 13.05
C SER A 73 -3.86 -0.53 12.67
N GLN A 74 -2.81 0.20 12.31
CA GLN A 74 -2.90 1.59 11.86
C GLN A 74 -3.07 1.73 10.34
N PHE A 75 -3.06 0.62 9.61
CA PHE A 75 -3.31 0.65 8.16
C PHE A 75 -4.78 0.88 7.88
N ILE A 76 -5.05 1.68 6.85
CA ILE A 76 -6.40 1.91 6.35
C ILE A 76 -6.62 0.95 5.19
N LEU A 77 -7.60 0.06 5.30
CA LEU A 77 -7.95 -0.86 4.21
C LEU A 77 -8.70 -0.08 3.13
N ARG A 78 -8.21 -0.13 1.90
CA ARG A 78 -8.73 0.68 0.79
C ARG A 78 -9.54 -0.10 -0.24
N ASN A 79 -9.72 -1.40 -0.07
CA ASN A 79 -10.39 -2.22 -1.07
C ASN A 79 -11.79 -1.72 -1.43
N ALA A 80 -12.56 -1.30 -0.43
CA ALA A 80 -13.90 -0.76 -0.67
C ALA A 80 -13.86 0.58 -1.43
N ASP A 81 -12.85 1.40 -1.15
CA ASP A 81 -12.68 2.70 -1.81
C ASP A 81 -12.22 2.54 -3.26
N PHE A 82 -11.53 1.46 -3.56
CA PHE A 82 -10.90 1.20 -4.86
C PHE A 82 -11.64 0.11 -5.64
N ALA A 83 -12.96 0.03 -5.48
CA ALA A 83 -13.75 -0.90 -6.26
C ALA A 83 -13.76 -0.45 -7.73
N PRO A 84 -13.23 -1.26 -8.68
CA PRO A 84 -13.20 -0.87 -10.08
C PRO A 84 -14.61 -0.80 -10.69
N ASN A 85 -14.80 0.08 -11.65
CA ASN A 85 -16.05 0.11 -12.41
C ASN A 85 -16.14 -1.03 -13.43
N GLN A 86 -15.01 -1.62 -13.78
CA GLN A 86 -14.93 -2.83 -14.62
C GLN A 86 -13.75 -3.67 -14.15
N GLY A 87 -13.88 -4.99 -14.23
CA GLY A 87 -12.84 -5.90 -13.81
C GLY A 87 -12.74 -6.04 -12.29
N THR A 88 -11.72 -6.72 -11.85
CA THR A 88 -11.48 -7.00 -10.44
C THR A 88 -9.99 -6.88 -10.13
N ILE A 89 -9.65 -6.29 -9.01
CA ILE A 89 -8.27 -6.27 -8.53
C ILE A 89 -8.01 -7.57 -7.77
N ASN A 90 -7.13 -8.42 -8.31
CA ASN A 90 -6.85 -9.73 -7.74
C ASN A 90 -5.46 -9.84 -7.13
N ASN A 91 -4.45 -9.45 -7.90
CA ASN A 91 -3.05 -9.60 -7.49
C ASN A 91 -2.31 -8.34 -7.90
N VAL A 92 -2.11 -7.44 -6.96
CA VAL A 92 -1.42 -6.17 -7.22
C VAL A 92 0.07 -6.44 -7.41
N ALA A 93 0.53 -6.33 -8.66
CA ALA A 93 1.92 -6.58 -9.00
C ALA A 93 2.80 -5.34 -8.86
N SER A 94 2.20 -4.16 -9.04
CA SER A 94 2.96 -2.90 -9.02
C SER A 94 2.00 -1.72 -8.91
N PHE A 95 2.58 -0.57 -8.65
CA PHE A 95 1.90 0.73 -8.76
C PHE A 95 2.68 1.62 -9.71
N GLY A 96 2.03 2.64 -10.21
CA GLY A 96 2.70 3.68 -10.99
C GLY A 96 2.05 5.02 -10.74
N VAL A 97 2.74 6.09 -11.10
CA VAL A 97 2.20 7.45 -11.03
C VAL A 97 2.50 8.17 -12.33
N ASP A 98 1.60 9.06 -12.72
CA ASP A 98 1.87 9.93 -13.87
C ASP A 98 2.35 11.31 -13.40
N GLN A 99 2.58 12.19 -14.35
CA GLN A 99 3.11 13.52 -14.06
C GLN A 99 2.13 14.38 -13.25
N ALA A 100 0.84 14.11 -13.36
CA ALA A 100 -0.18 14.82 -12.58
C ALA A 100 -0.38 14.22 -11.18
N GLY A 101 0.33 13.15 -10.85
CA GLY A 101 0.23 12.51 -9.54
C GLY A 101 -0.87 11.45 -9.44
N ASN A 102 -1.53 11.11 -10.53
CA ASN A 102 -2.51 10.03 -10.52
C ASN A 102 -1.84 8.72 -10.18
N LEU A 103 -2.49 7.92 -9.35
CA LEU A 103 -2.00 6.60 -8.95
C LEU A 103 -2.64 5.55 -9.85
N TYR A 104 -1.81 4.63 -10.34
CA TYR A 104 -2.23 3.48 -11.11
C TYR A 104 -1.90 2.22 -10.35
N ILE A 105 -2.82 1.26 -10.43
CA ILE A 105 -2.66 -0.06 -9.83
C ILE A 105 -2.51 -1.05 -10.97
N VAL A 106 -1.39 -1.76 -10.99
CA VAL A 106 -1.08 -2.76 -12.03
C VAL A 106 -1.41 -4.13 -11.48
N ASP A 107 -2.42 -4.77 -12.05
CA ASP A 107 -2.84 -6.11 -11.67
C ASP A 107 -2.11 -7.15 -12.53
N TYR A 108 -1.68 -8.23 -11.90
CA TYR A 108 -0.97 -9.32 -12.57
C TYR A 108 -1.79 -9.96 -13.70
N ASP A 109 -3.11 -9.85 -13.63
CA ASP A 109 -4.01 -10.36 -14.67
C ASP A 109 -3.90 -9.60 -16.00
N GLY A 110 -3.21 -8.47 -16.02
CA GLY A 110 -3.04 -7.68 -17.23
C GLY A 110 -3.85 -6.40 -17.25
N GLU A 111 -4.49 -6.04 -16.17
CA GLU A 111 -5.29 -4.81 -16.06
C GLU A 111 -4.51 -3.71 -15.37
N ILE A 112 -4.75 -2.47 -15.78
CA ILE A 112 -4.20 -1.28 -15.13
C ILE A 112 -5.37 -0.38 -14.75
N PHE A 113 -5.49 -0.07 -13.47
CA PHE A 113 -6.56 0.77 -12.95
C PHE A 113 -6.03 2.12 -12.52
N ARG A 114 -6.76 3.18 -12.81
CA ARG A 114 -6.44 4.52 -12.32
C ARG A 114 -7.34 4.85 -11.13
N VAL A 115 -6.75 5.37 -10.07
CA VAL A 115 -7.48 5.83 -8.89
C VAL A 115 -8.08 7.21 -9.19
N GLU A 116 -9.40 7.33 -9.08
CA GLU A 116 -10.08 8.60 -9.30
C GLU A 116 -11.35 8.71 -8.43
N VAL A 117 -11.89 9.92 -8.36
CA VAL A 117 -13.17 10.16 -7.70
C VAL A 117 -14.30 9.70 -8.60
N THR A 118 -15.26 9.01 -8.04
CA THR A 118 -16.47 8.60 -8.75
C THR A 118 -17.59 9.62 -8.61
#